data_392531a9e2f66fa09d75fa59ddacad29
#
_entry.id   392531a9e2f66fa09d75fa59ddacad29
#
_cell.length_a   1.000
_cell.length_b   1.000
_cell.length_c   1.000
_cell.angle_alpha   90.00
_cell.angle_beta   90.00
_cell.angle_gamma   90.00
#
_symmetry.space_group_name_H-M   'P 1'
#
loop_
_entity.id
_entity.type
_entity.pdbx_description
1 polymer ?
#
loop_
_entity_poly.entity_id
_entity_poly.type
_entity_poly.pdbx_seq_one_letter_code
_entity_poly.pdbx_strand_id
1 'polypeptide(L)'
;MNNNKIDIHFIDRNIDEFYELLSIFSKLFEWEEEKYPDKDYLVKLLENTSFLTIVAKSGIEVIGGLTAYILDSYQEQVSSIYIYDLGVKEEFQNRGVGKSLINFLVEYSKSNNIQDIFVDTEQIDNEDAIAFYRKTSFDSETKVLQYTYKLIGKGNHKKL
;
A
#
# COMPACT_ATOMS: atom_id res chain seq x y z
N MET A 1 -13.34 27.90 -5.34
CA MET A 1 -13.15 26.53 -4.82
C MET A 1 -11.81 26.05 -5.34
N ASN A 2 -10.80 25.97 -4.50
CA ASN A 2 -9.50 25.44 -4.90
C ASN A 2 -9.66 23.93 -5.16
N ASN A 3 -9.82 23.58 -6.43
CA ASN A 3 -9.68 22.21 -6.89
C ASN A 3 -8.19 21.88 -6.83
N ASN A 4 -7.66 21.60 -5.62
CA ASN A 4 -6.29 21.14 -5.49
C ASN A 4 -6.21 19.82 -6.27
N LYS A 5 -5.55 19.88 -7.42
CA LYS A 5 -5.26 18.70 -8.25
C LYS A 5 -4.53 17.70 -7.37
N ILE A 6 -5.05 16.48 -7.29
CA ILE A 6 -4.37 15.38 -6.60
C ILE A 6 -3.19 14.97 -7.47
N ASP A 7 -2.00 14.99 -6.88
CA ASP A 7 -0.78 14.51 -7.49
C ASP A 7 -0.47 13.10 -6.95
N ILE A 8 -0.16 12.15 -7.84
CA ILE A 8 0.16 10.77 -7.47
C ILE A 8 1.49 10.40 -8.09
N HIS A 9 2.42 9.92 -7.24
CA HIS A 9 3.76 9.54 -7.69
C HIS A 9 4.37 8.45 -6.80
N PHE A 10 5.42 7.81 -7.30
CA PHE A 10 6.24 6.92 -6.48
C PHE A 10 7.07 7.72 -5.49
N ILE A 11 7.16 7.25 -4.25
CA ILE A 11 8.20 7.70 -3.34
C ILE A 11 9.52 7.08 -3.84
N ASP A 12 10.34 7.87 -4.49
CA ASP A 12 11.65 7.40 -4.94
C ASP A 12 12.56 7.14 -3.71
N ARG A 13 13.16 8.19 -3.15
CA ARG A 13 13.99 8.11 -1.93
C ARG A 13 13.59 9.14 -0.88
N ASN A 14 12.42 9.71 -1.02
CA ASN A 14 11.92 10.75 -0.12
C ASN A 14 11.40 10.11 1.17
N ILE A 15 12.31 9.95 2.13
CA ILE A 15 11.99 9.34 3.43
C ILE A 15 10.94 10.15 4.22
N ASP A 16 10.86 11.46 4.02
CA ASP A 16 9.90 12.30 4.73
C ASP A 16 8.48 12.02 4.26
N GLU A 17 8.25 11.89 2.95
CA GLU A 17 6.96 11.44 2.42
C GLU A 17 6.59 10.04 2.88
N PHE A 18 7.58 9.16 3.04
CA PHE A 18 7.32 7.81 3.56
C PHE A 18 6.89 7.86 5.03
N TYR A 19 7.52 8.69 5.87
CA TYR A 19 7.06 8.89 7.25
C TYR A 19 5.66 9.47 7.32
N GLU A 20 5.31 10.42 6.44
CA GLU A 20 3.94 10.95 6.37
C GLU A 20 2.94 9.83 6.01
N LEU A 21 3.27 8.96 5.06
CA LEU A 21 2.42 7.81 4.71
C LEU A 21 2.30 6.82 5.87
N LEU A 22 3.40 6.48 6.55
CA LEU A 22 3.38 5.61 7.73
C LEU A 22 2.52 6.18 8.86
N SER A 23 2.54 7.50 9.07
CA SER A 23 1.67 8.17 10.04
C SER A 23 0.19 8.04 9.66
N ILE A 24 -0.16 8.05 8.38
CA ILE A 24 -1.52 7.79 7.92
C ILE A 24 -1.90 6.33 8.23
N PHE A 25 -1.05 5.38 7.88
CA PHE A 25 -1.31 3.95 8.11
C PHE A 25 -1.43 3.61 9.59
N SER A 26 -0.56 4.17 10.44
CA SER A 26 -0.62 3.91 11.89
C SER A 26 -1.95 4.32 12.50
N LYS A 27 -2.54 5.41 12.01
CA LYS A 27 -3.87 5.88 12.47
C LYS A 27 -5.00 5.03 11.90
N LEU A 28 -4.97 4.73 10.60
CA LEU A 28 -6.04 3.99 9.95
C LEU A 28 -6.09 2.53 10.37
N PHE A 29 -4.92 1.92 10.62
CA PHE A 29 -4.80 0.51 11.01
C PHE A 29 -4.61 0.31 12.52
N GLU A 30 -4.82 1.37 13.31
CA GLU A 30 -4.80 1.34 14.78
C GLU A 30 -3.56 0.63 15.35
N TRP A 31 -2.36 1.01 14.89
CA TRP A 31 -1.14 0.41 15.42
C TRP A 31 -1.02 0.71 16.91
N GLU A 32 -0.76 -0.33 17.73
CA GLU A 32 -0.71 -0.24 19.20
C GLU A 32 0.30 0.80 19.71
N GLU A 33 1.39 1.01 18.97
CA GLU A 33 2.37 2.06 19.23
C GLU A 33 2.74 2.74 17.89
N GLU A 34 2.82 4.07 17.90
CA GLU A 34 3.34 4.83 16.76
C GLU A 34 4.87 4.68 16.70
N LYS A 35 5.32 3.44 16.54
CA LYS A 35 6.72 3.05 16.40
C LYS A 35 7.00 2.67 14.97
N TYR A 36 7.88 3.46 14.34
CA TYR A 36 8.39 3.14 13.02
C TYR A 36 9.73 2.42 13.12
N PRO A 37 10.09 1.61 12.13
CA PRO A 37 11.45 1.08 12.00
C PRO A 37 12.49 2.21 11.94
N ASP A 38 13.74 1.87 12.24
CA ASP A 38 14.86 2.80 12.13
C ASP A 38 14.95 3.38 10.70
N LYS A 39 15.42 4.63 10.61
CA LYS A 39 15.57 5.34 9.34
C LYS A 39 16.39 4.55 8.31
N ASP A 40 17.49 3.94 8.74
CA ASP A 40 18.35 3.16 7.84
C ASP A 40 17.65 1.93 7.28
N TYR A 41 16.79 1.29 8.08
CA TYR A 41 15.94 0.20 7.61
C TYR A 41 14.93 0.67 6.55
N LEU A 42 14.26 1.79 6.80
CA LEU A 42 13.28 2.35 5.86
C LEU A 42 13.92 2.84 4.55
N VAL A 43 15.11 3.45 4.63
CA VAL A 43 15.88 3.84 3.44
C VAL A 43 16.24 2.62 2.62
N LYS A 44 16.76 1.57 3.25
CA LYS A 44 17.08 0.30 2.58
C LYS A 44 15.83 -0.36 1.96
N LEU A 45 14.68 -0.24 2.60
CA LEU A 45 13.42 -0.75 2.07
C LEU A 45 13.01 0.03 0.80
N LEU A 46 13.13 1.36 0.80
CA LEU A 46 12.87 2.19 -0.37
C LEU A 46 13.87 1.94 -1.53
N GLU A 47 15.07 1.45 -1.23
CA GLU A 47 16.06 1.05 -2.25
C GLU A 47 15.77 -0.33 -2.85
N ASN A 48 14.87 -1.10 -2.26
CA ASN A 48 14.45 -2.41 -2.78
C ASN A 48 13.56 -2.20 -4.01
N THR A 49 14.05 -2.56 -5.18
CA THR A 49 13.33 -2.41 -6.46
C THR A 49 12.05 -3.24 -6.56
N SER A 50 11.89 -4.25 -5.72
CA SER A 50 10.65 -5.04 -5.63
C SER A 50 9.64 -4.47 -4.64
N PHE A 51 9.97 -3.40 -3.91
CA PHE A 51 9.07 -2.69 -3.02
C PHE A 51 8.61 -1.38 -3.64
N LEU A 52 7.32 -1.25 -3.87
CA LEU A 52 6.71 -0.07 -4.45
C LEU A 52 5.99 0.74 -3.37
N THR A 53 6.22 2.03 -3.36
CA THR A 53 5.52 2.97 -2.48
C THR A 53 5.00 4.14 -3.30
N ILE A 54 3.70 4.35 -3.27
CA ILE A 54 3.00 5.40 -4.03
C ILE A 54 2.25 6.29 -3.07
N VAL A 55 2.34 7.59 -3.24
CA VAL A 55 1.58 8.57 -2.47
C VAL A 55 0.66 9.40 -3.35
N ALA A 56 -0.44 9.84 -2.75
CA ALA A 56 -1.33 10.86 -3.26
C ALA A 56 -1.17 12.13 -2.41
N LYS A 57 -0.99 13.27 -3.06
CA LYS A 57 -0.82 14.58 -2.41
C LYS A 57 -1.92 15.55 -2.85
N SER A 58 -2.32 16.40 -1.92
CA SER A 58 -3.12 17.60 -2.17
C SER A 58 -2.28 18.82 -1.84
N GLY A 59 -1.74 19.50 -2.85
CA GLY A 59 -0.69 20.49 -2.65
C GLY A 59 0.58 19.86 -2.09
N ILE A 60 1.02 20.29 -0.91
CA ILE A 60 2.22 19.74 -0.24
C ILE A 60 1.91 18.59 0.71
N GLU A 61 0.65 18.35 1.02
CA GLU A 61 0.20 17.39 2.02
C GLU A 61 0.04 15.98 1.42
N VAL A 62 0.64 14.96 2.03
CA VAL A 62 0.33 13.56 1.75
C VAL A 62 -1.04 13.23 2.35
N ILE A 63 -1.96 12.79 1.50
CA ILE A 63 -3.37 12.49 1.86
C ILE A 63 -3.70 11.00 1.83
N GLY A 64 -2.82 10.18 1.31
CA GLY A 64 -2.96 8.73 1.23
C GLY A 64 -1.86 8.11 0.40
N GLY A 65 -1.89 6.80 0.31
CA GLY A 65 -0.94 6.06 -0.52
C GLY A 65 -1.15 4.55 -0.44
N LEU A 66 -0.28 3.83 -1.10
CA LEU A 66 -0.22 2.38 -1.06
C LEU A 66 1.22 1.88 -1.02
N THR A 67 1.41 0.71 -0.44
CA THR A 67 2.63 -0.08 -0.55
C THR A 67 2.32 -1.39 -1.27
N ALA A 68 3.27 -1.87 -2.05
CA ALA A 68 3.11 -3.11 -2.81
C ALA A 68 4.45 -3.82 -3.02
N TYR A 69 4.39 -5.10 -3.36
CA TYR A 69 5.56 -5.90 -3.67
C TYR A 69 5.44 -6.48 -5.07
N ILE A 70 6.53 -6.43 -5.83
CA ILE A 70 6.67 -7.14 -7.10
C ILE A 70 7.14 -8.55 -6.78
N LEU A 71 6.40 -9.54 -7.28
CA LEU A 71 6.65 -10.97 -7.08
C LEU A 71 6.98 -11.58 -8.45
N ASP A 72 8.24 -11.90 -8.66
CA ASP A 72 8.69 -12.50 -9.91
C ASP A 72 8.22 -13.95 -10.02
N SER A 73 7.67 -14.32 -11.19
CA SER A 73 7.31 -15.69 -11.48
C SER A 73 8.56 -16.50 -11.84
N TYR A 74 8.65 -17.72 -11.31
CA TYR A 74 9.68 -18.70 -11.74
C TYR A 74 9.21 -19.58 -12.90
N GLN A 75 7.93 -19.49 -13.28
CA GLN A 75 7.36 -20.29 -14.37
C GLN A 75 7.40 -19.54 -15.71
N GLU A 76 7.24 -18.22 -15.66
CA GLU A 76 7.21 -17.34 -16.84
C GLU A 76 7.99 -16.06 -16.57
N GLN A 77 8.42 -15.36 -17.62
CA GLN A 77 9.14 -14.08 -17.46
C GLN A 77 8.18 -12.90 -17.27
N VAL A 78 7.32 -13.02 -16.28
CA VAL A 78 6.37 -11.99 -15.85
C VAL A 78 6.37 -11.90 -14.34
N SER A 79 5.82 -10.83 -13.81
CA SER A 79 5.66 -10.63 -12.36
C SER A 79 4.21 -10.34 -12.00
N SER A 80 3.86 -10.58 -10.76
CA SER A 80 2.61 -10.11 -10.14
C SER A 80 2.90 -8.98 -9.17
N ILE A 81 1.94 -8.11 -8.91
CA ILE A 81 2.04 -7.13 -7.84
C ILE A 81 1.05 -7.49 -6.73
N TYR A 82 1.55 -7.56 -5.51
CA TYR A 82 0.76 -7.69 -4.30
C TYR A 82 0.65 -6.33 -3.60
N ILE A 83 -0.55 -5.75 -3.57
CA ILE A 83 -0.81 -4.55 -2.74
C ILE A 83 -0.84 -5.00 -1.29
N TYR A 84 0.11 -4.46 -0.49
CA TYR A 84 0.26 -4.80 0.91
C TYR A 84 -0.65 -3.95 1.80
N ASP A 85 -0.60 -2.63 1.62
CA ASP A 85 -1.45 -1.67 2.31
C ASP A 85 -1.94 -0.60 1.33
N LEU A 86 -3.17 -0.12 1.55
CA LEU A 86 -3.73 1.07 0.89
C LEU A 86 -4.53 1.85 1.93
N GLY A 87 -4.23 3.14 2.07
CA GLY A 87 -4.93 4.00 3.02
C GLY A 87 -5.04 5.43 2.53
N VAL A 88 -6.16 6.07 2.88
CA VAL A 88 -6.45 7.47 2.57
C VAL A 88 -6.99 8.12 3.84
N LYS A 89 -6.49 9.32 4.18
CA LYS A 89 -6.99 10.10 5.32
C LYS A 89 -8.52 10.21 5.28
N GLU A 90 -9.18 10.07 6.42
CA GLU A 90 -10.64 10.02 6.52
C GLU A 90 -11.32 11.20 5.80
N GLU A 91 -10.81 12.41 5.97
CA GLU A 91 -11.34 13.63 5.35
C GLU A 91 -11.18 13.66 3.82
N PHE A 92 -10.37 12.77 3.24
CA PHE A 92 -10.17 12.62 1.79
C PHE A 92 -10.77 11.32 1.22
N GLN A 93 -11.38 10.49 2.05
CA GLN A 93 -12.07 9.29 1.61
C GLN A 93 -13.33 9.64 0.80
N ASN A 94 -13.82 8.65 0.05
CA ASN A 94 -15.00 8.79 -0.82
C ASN A 94 -14.91 9.90 -1.89
N ARG A 95 -13.69 10.39 -2.16
CA ARG A 95 -13.39 11.40 -3.21
C ARG A 95 -12.60 10.81 -4.39
N GLY A 96 -12.50 9.49 -4.47
CA GLY A 96 -11.83 8.79 -5.56
C GLY A 96 -10.31 8.63 -5.42
N VAL A 97 -9.70 9.10 -4.31
CA VAL A 97 -8.24 9.03 -4.09
C VAL A 97 -7.73 7.60 -4.15
N GLY A 98 -8.35 6.68 -3.40
CA GLY A 98 -7.95 5.26 -3.40
C GLY A 98 -8.06 4.61 -4.79
N LYS A 99 -9.13 4.90 -5.53
CA LYS A 99 -9.29 4.43 -6.92
C LYS A 99 -8.20 4.99 -7.84
N SER A 100 -7.82 6.26 -7.64
CA SER A 100 -6.77 6.89 -8.44
C SER A 100 -5.39 6.28 -8.14
N LEU A 101 -5.11 5.89 -6.88
CA LEU A 101 -3.90 5.14 -6.51
C LEU A 101 -3.83 3.79 -7.22
N ILE A 102 -4.93 3.02 -7.22
CA ILE A 102 -5.00 1.74 -7.94
C ILE A 102 -4.81 1.95 -9.44
N ASN A 103 -5.48 2.93 -10.04
CA ASN A 103 -5.35 3.23 -11.47
C ASN A 103 -3.91 3.59 -11.84
N PHE A 104 -3.22 4.37 -10.99
CA PHE A 104 -1.81 4.71 -11.21
C PHE A 104 -0.93 3.45 -11.22
N LEU A 105 -1.15 2.51 -10.29
CA LEU A 105 -0.44 1.24 -10.25
C LEU A 105 -0.76 0.36 -11.46
N VAL A 106 -2.02 0.33 -11.91
CA VAL A 106 -2.44 -0.39 -13.13
C VAL A 106 -1.71 0.15 -14.36
N GLU A 107 -1.64 1.48 -14.54
CA GLU A 107 -0.93 2.07 -15.67
C GLU A 107 0.59 1.78 -15.64
N TYR A 108 1.21 1.84 -14.45
CA TYR A 108 2.60 1.40 -14.27
C TYR A 108 2.78 -0.07 -14.69
N SER A 109 1.88 -0.95 -14.28
CA SER A 109 1.94 -2.38 -14.51
C SER A 109 1.88 -2.74 -16.00
N LYS A 110 1.07 -2.03 -16.79
CA LYS A 110 0.96 -2.24 -18.25
C LYS A 110 2.29 -2.07 -18.98
N SER A 111 3.19 -1.24 -18.45
CA SER A 111 4.48 -0.93 -19.08
C SER A 111 5.66 -1.70 -18.46
N ASN A 112 5.43 -2.56 -17.47
CA ASN A 112 6.48 -3.20 -16.69
C ASN A 112 6.39 -4.73 -16.62
N ASN A 113 5.76 -5.34 -17.59
CA ASN A 113 5.64 -6.81 -17.70
C ASN A 113 4.99 -7.47 -16.48
N ILE A 114 4.00 -6.80 -15.92
CA ILE A 114 3.18 -7.28 -14.79
C ILE A 114 1.93 -7.96 -15.39
N GLN A 115 1.71 -9.22 -15.02
CA GLN A 115 0.57 -9.99 -15.51
C GLN A 115 -0.73 -9.69 -14.72
N ASP A 116 -0.61 -9.43 -13.42
CA ASP A 116 -1.75 -9.14 -12.56
C ASP A 116 -1.36 -8.32 -11.32
N ILE A 117 -2.36 -7.72 -10.71
CA ILE A 117 -2.27 -7.05 -9.41
C ILE A 117 -3.33 -7.69 -8.51
N PHE A 118 -2.95 -8.08 -7.32
CA PHE A 118 -3.90 -8.60 -6.35
C PHE A 118 -3.73 -7.97 -4.98
N VAL A 119 -4.78 -8.05 -4.19
CA VAL A 119 -4.83 -7.57 -2.81
C VAL A 119 -5.67 -8.54 -2.00
N ASP A 120 -5.23 -8.84 -0.79
CA ASP A 120 -6.00 -9.62 0.17
C ASP A 120 -6.66 -8.68 1.17
N THR A 121 -7.91 -8.95 1.52
CA THR A 121 -8.60 -8.30 2.62
C THR A 121 -9.28 -9.34 3.49
N GLU A 122 -9.27 -9.12 4.80
CA GLU A 122 -10.00 -9.97 5.72
C GLU A 122 -11.50 -9.89 5.45
N GLN A 123 -12.18 -11.04 5.49
CA GLN A 123 -13.62 -11.12 5.24
C GLN A 123 -14.43 -10.64 6.44
N ILE A 124 -13.91 -10.81 7.64
CA ILE A 124 -14.55 -10.44 8.91
C ILE A 124 -13.96 -9.14 9.40
N ASP A 125 -14.80 -8.24 9.89
CA ASP A 125 -14.43 -6.93 10.46
C ASP A 125 -13.73 -5.98 9.48
N ASN A 126 -13.95 -6.15 8.16
CA ASN A 126 -13.34 -5.31 7.13
C ASN A 126 -14.30 -5.00 5.96
N GLU A 127 -15.58 -4.77 6.29
CA GLU A 127 -16.63 -4.52 5.29
C GLU A 127 -16.35 -3.30 4.43
N ASP A 128 -15.72 -2.26 4.99
CA ASP A 128 -15.40 -1.02 4.28
C ASP A 128 -14.36 -1.24 3.18
N ALA A 129 -13.32 -2.04 3.46
CA ALA A 129 -12.30 -2.40 2.46
C ALA A 129 -12.92 -3.26 1.35
N ILE A 130 -13.74 -4.26 1.70
CA ILE A 130 -14.46 -5.09 0.72
C ILE A 130 -15.35 -4.23 -0.16
N ALA A 131 -16.14 -3.33 0.44
CA ALA A 131 -17.02 -2.42 -0.29
C ALA A 131 -16.24 -1.47 -1.20
N PHE A 132 -15.06 -1.01 -0.76
CA PHE A 132 -14.17 -0.20 -1.57
C PHE A 132 -13.66 -0.98 -2.80
N TYR A 133 -13.07 -2.16 -2.62
CA TYR A 133 -12.54 -2.94 -3.75
C TYR A 133 -13.63 -3.34 -4.73
N ARG A 134 -14.83 -3.69 -4.27
CA ARG A 134 -15.99 -4.01 -5.12
C ARG A 134 -16.49 -2.84 -5.97
N LYS A 135 -16.12 -1.59 -5.64
CA LYS A 135 -16.38 -0.40 -6.47
C LYS A 135 -15.25 -0.09 -7.46
N THR A 136 -14.15 -0.83 -7.41
CA THR A 136 -13.07 -0.74 -8.42
C THR A 136 -13.36 -1.66 -9.60
N SER A 137 -12.59 -1.50 -10.69
CA SER A 137 -12.72 -2.36 -11.87
C SER A 137 -11.80 -3.58 -11.72
N PHE A 138 -12.20 -4.54 -10.88
CA PHE A 138 -11.49 -5.81 -10.71
C PHE A 138 -12.05 -6.90 -11.65
N ASP A 139 -11.23 -7.89 -11.98
CA ASP A 139 -11.60 -8.99 -12.87
C ASP A 139 -12.17 -10.20 -12.13
N SER A 140 -11.66 -10.51 -10.93
CA SER A 140 -12.09 -11.67 -10.15
C SER A 140 -12.01 -11.44 -8.65
N GLU A 141 -12.89 -12.11 -7.90
CA GLU A 141 -12.89 -12.18 -6.43
C GLU A 141 -12.74 -13.64 -6.03
N THR A 142 -11.67 -13.98 -5.29
CA THR A 142 -11.37 -15.35 -4.87
C THR A 142 -11.33 -15.44 -3.35
N LYS A 143 -11.92 -16.49 -2.77
CA LYS A 143 -11.81 -16.78 -1.34
C LYS A 143 -10.56 -17.60 -1.08
N VAL A 144 -9.72 -17.14 -0.17
CA VAL A 144 -8.48 -17.81 0.23
C VAL A 144 -8.50 -18.13 1.72
N LEU A 145 -7.72 -19.14 2.12
CA LEU A 145 -7.41 -19.46 3.51
C LEU A 145 -5.94 -19.14 3.76
N GLN A 146 -5.66 -18.27 4.71
CA GLN A 146 -4.30 -17.94 5.11
C GLN A 146 -3.89 -18.74 6.34
N TYR A 147 -2.75 -19.43 6.26
CA TYR A 147 -2.14 -20.15 7.37
C TYR A 147 -0.88 -19.41 7.82
N THR A 148 -0.84 -19.00 9.09
CA THR A 148 0.27 -18.19 9.62
C THR A 148 1.08 -18.99 10.65
N TYR A 149 2.40 -19.07 10.43
CA TYR A 149 3.35 -19.62 11.39
C TYR A 149 4.06 -18.47 12.12
N LYS A 150 3.67 -18.19 13.37
CA LYS A 150 4.27 -17.11 14.17
C LYS A 150 5.60 -17.54 14.72
N LEU A 151 6.69 -16.91 14.29
CA LEU A 151 8.07 -17.24 14.71
C LEU A 151 8.60 -16.32 15.81
N ILE A 152 8.05 -15.10 15.91
CA ILE A 152 8.41 -14.12 16.95
C ILE A 152 7.15 -13.87 17.79
N GLY A 153 7.21 -14.14 19.10
CA GLY A 153 6.11 -13.91 20.04
C GLY A 153 5.89 -12.42 20.29
N LYS A 154 4.63 -12.02 20.51
CA LYS A 154 4.33 -10.69 21.07
C LYS A 154 5.06 -10.57 22.41
N GLY A 155 6.06 -9.69 22.51
CA GLY A 155 6.75 -9.37 23.76
C GLY A 155 8.29 -9.56 23.80
N ASN A 156 8.92 -10.11 22.77
CA ASN A 156 10.37 -10.27 22.73
C ASN A 156 11.03 -9.40 21.65
N HIS A 157 10.73 -8.11 21.59
CA HIS A 157 11.61 -7.16 20.96
C HIS A 157 12.75 -6.82 21.95
N LYS A 158 13.63 -7.80 22.25
CA LYS A 158 14.96 -7.43 22.71
C LYS A 158 15.65 -6.75 21.54
N LYS A 159 16.05 -5.48 21.76
CA LYS A 159 16.97 -4.77 20.88
C LYS A 159 18.13 -5.68 20.51
N LEU A 160 18.26 -5.95 19.24
CA LEU A 160 19.54 -6.35 18.67
C LEU A 160 20.34 -5.11 18.40
#